data_5e824a1dce2fe13c16db700130df5f92
#
_entry.id   5e824a1dce2fe13c16db700130df5f92
#
_cell.length_a   1.000
_cell.length_b   1.000
_cell.length_c   1.000
_cell.angle_alpha   90.00
_cell.angle_beta   90.00
_cell.angle_gamma   90.00
#
_symmetry.space_group_name_H-M   'P 1'
#
loop_
_entity.id
_entity.type
_entity.pdbx_description
1 polymer ?
#
loop_
_entity_poly.entity_id
_entity_poly.type
_entity_poly.pdbx_seq_one_letter_code
_entity_poly.pdbx_strand_id
1 'polypeptide(L)'
;MARSSDEKMAVDERPDYKENVESQVDDYTNTGLSPEGLSFLQSFPPEHKKKLLWKMDWRLVPLLLFLYLITYIDKVNIGNAKIEGLLPSLGMDGTDYNVAVSVFFIPYILAEVPSNMILQHFKRPSHYLGAIVVAWGIVMTCTGTVQDFGELVAVRFLLGLFEAGLFPGAILLISRWYMPNETQTRIALLYTAAASGGAFSGLLAYAIAKMNGVGGYDGWRWIFIIEGLATVSLGVLCVVALPDSPSLSSRWLTDDEARYLTLRQVTRAVKTDPDGPKRKVDWAVLWSVVSDWKVYFLLFANWSQSVPNYALKFAMPTIMRGMGYESANAQLLTIPPYACGALSSYGFSVLADKFEWRMPFIVAPQVSVVIGYAILCAKAGNIEDNIGVCYFAKRAISIAYLICAGNIGGLIGSYIYIDSEAPSYPTGYGCSLAFAATGIVAAVSLEGLLMRSNKINAQMTEEEVRAKFSDEKLHQMGDRSPLYKYHL
;
A
#
# COMPACT_ATOMS: atom_id res chain seq x y z
N MET A 1 -13.45 -45.14 -31.85
CA MET A 1 -12.39 -45.18 -30.83
C MET A 1 -11.03 -44.94 -31.52
N ALA A 2 -10.68 -43.68 -31.76
CA ALA A 2 -9.34 -43.21 -32.14
C ALA A 2 -9.40 -41.71 -32.36
N ARG A 3 -9.45 -40.93 -31.24
CA ARG A 3 -9.33 -39.47 -31.24
C ARG A 3 -8.87 -39.03 -29.86
N SER A 4 -7.67 -39.42 -29.44
CA SER A 4 -7.15 -39.04 -28.11
C SER A 4 -5.64 -38.96 -28.03
N SER A 5 -4.89 -39.20 -29.11
CA SER A 5 -3.42 -39.14 -29.10
C SER A 5 -2.81 -37.91 -29.77
N ASP A 6 -3.56 -37.25 -30.67
CA ASP A 6 -2.98 -36.13 -31.45
C ASP A 6 -3.15 -34.74 -30.81
N GLU A 7 -3.98 -34.62 -29.79
CA GLU A 7 -4.17 -33.35 -29.09
C GLU A 7 -3.15 -33.07 -27.97
N LYS A 8 -2.43 -34.11 -27.53
CA LYS A 8 -1.36 -33.98 -26.52
C LYS A 8 0.02 -33.63 -27.07
N MET A 9 0.25 -33.86 -28.38
CA MET A 9 1.51 -33.52 -29.04
C MET A 9 1.59 -32.10 -29.61
N ALA A 10 0.46 -31.40 -29.73
CA ALA A 10 0.40 -30.04 -30.30
C ALA A 10 0.63 -28.89 -29.28
N VAL A 11 0.84 -29.21 -28.00
CA VAL A 11 1.08 -28.17 -26.94
C VAL A 11 2.57 -27.90 -26.76
N ASP A 12 3.46 -28.76 -27.25
CA ASP A 12 4.91 -28.70 -26.99
C ASP A 12 5.70 -27.98 -28.10
N GLU A 13 5.05 -27.54 -29.17
CA GLU A 13 5.70 -26.86 -30.31
C GLU A 13 5.36 -25.38 -30.48
N ARG A 14 4.84 -24.68 -29.45
CA ARG A 14 4.71 -23.24 -29.54
C ARG A 14 6.07 -22.55 -29.30
N PRO A 15 6.52 -21.70 -30.22
CA PRO A 15 7.79 -20.96 -30.08
C PRO A 15 7.91 -20.23 -28.75
N ASP A 16 6.82 -19.63 -28.28
CA ASP A 16 6.75 -18.88 -27.01
C ASP A 16 7.02 -19.74 -25.78
N TYR A 17 6.78 -21.06 -25.83
CA TYR A 17 7.03 -21.94 -24.68
C TYR A 17 8.51 -22.32 -24.59
N LYS A 18 9.17 -22.54 -25.73
CA LYS A 18 10.61 -22.84 -25.78
C LYS A 18 11.46 -21.62 -25.43
N GLU A 19 11.10 -20.47 -25.95
CA GLU A 19 11.79 -19.21 -25.65
C GLU A 19 11.65 -18.81 -24.17
N ASN A 20 10.49 -19.03 -23.54
CA ASN A 20 10.30 -18.85 -22.10
C ASN A 20 11.04 -19.88 -21.24
N VAL A 21 11.24 -21.11 -21.72
CA VAL A 21 12.00 -22.13 -20.98
C VAL A 21 13.49 -21.90 -21.14
N GLU A 22 13.98 -21.55 -22.32
CA GLU A 22 15.39 -21.21 -22.56
C GLU A 22 15.79 -19.92 -21.82
N SER A 23 14.98 -18.88 -21.83
CA SER A 23 15.21 -17.65 -21.03
C SER A 23 15.20 -17.92 -19.53
N GLN A 24 14.43 -18.89 -19.03
CA GLN A 24 14.48 -19.32 -17.63
C GLN A 24 15.71 -20.17 -17.30
N VAL A 25 16.26 -20.91 -18.27
CA VAL A 25 17.47 -21.74 -18.06
C VAL A 25 18.72 -20.86 -18.01
N ASP A 26 18.84 -19.88 -18.90
CA ASP A 26 19.95 -18.92 -18.88
C ASP A 26 19.94 -18.06 -17.61
N ASP A 27 18.77 -17.85 -17.04
CA ASP A 27 18.57 -17.07 -15.83
C ASP A 27 19.13 -17.76 -14.55
N TYR A 28 19.39 -19.06 -14.59
CA TYR A 28 19.91 -19.83 -13.43
C TYR A 28 21.41 -20.16 -13.50
N THR A 29 22.06 -20.01 -14.64
CA THR A 29 23.47 -20.43 -14.83
C THR A 29 24.49 -19.59 -14.07
N ASN A 30 24.14 -18.34 -13.69
CA ASN A 30 25.01 -17.42 -12.95
C ASN A 30 24.67 -17.28 -11.47
N THR A 31 23.96 -18.22 -10.85
CA THR A 31 23.37 -18.05 -9.51
C THR A 31 24.22 -18.53 -8.33
N GLY A 32 25.44 -19.05 -8.54
CA GLY A 32 26.27 -19.57 -7.45
C GLY A 32 25.69 -20.77 -6.70
N LEU A 33 24.60 -21.37 -7.21
CA LEU A 33 24.01 -22.58 -6.65
C LEU A 33 24.82 -23.82 -7.06
N SER A 34 24.81 -24.84 -6.19
CA SER A 34 25.36 -26.14 -6.56
C SER A 34 24.63 -26.72 -7.76
N PRO A 35 25.32 -27.51 -8.64
CA PRO A 35 24.68 -28.16 -9.78
C PRO A 35 23.45 -29.00 -9.40
N GLU A 36 23.48 -29.63 -8.22
CA GLU A 36 22.34 -30.39 -7.66
C GLU A 36 21.15 -29.48 -7.32
N GLY A 37 21.40 -28.25 -6.78
CA GLY A 37 20.36 -27.29 -6.47
C GLY A 37 19.67 -26.77 -7.74
N LEU A 38 20.44 -26.53 -8.80
CA LEU A 38 19.94 -26.12 -10.10
C LEU A 38 19.08 -27.20 -10.74
N SER A 39 19.56 -28.44 -10.79
CA SER A 39 18.81 -29.57 -11.34
C SER A 39 17.52 -29.82 -10.58
N PHE A 40 17.51 -29.65 -9.24
CA PHE A 40 16.31 -29.75 -8.41
C PHE A 40 15.29 -28.66 -8.74
N LEU A 41 15.73 -27.40 -8.89
CA LEU A 41 14.83 -26.29 -9.24
C LEU A 41 14.18 -26.48 -10.62
N GLN A 42 14.94 -27.00 -11.60
CA GLN A 42 14.45 -27.27 -12.96
C GLN A 42 13.51 -28.48 -13.00
N SER A 43 13.79 -29.52 -12.21
CA SER A 43 12.98 -30.73 -12.15
C SER A 43 11.67 -30.58 -11.38
N PHE A 44 11.47 -29.47 -10.67
CA PHE A 44 10.28 -29.28 -9.83
C PHE A 44 9.01 -29.09 -10.69
N PRO A 45 7.99 -29.97 -10.59
CA PRO A 45 6.86 -29.99 -11.50
C PRO A 45 6.03 -28.69 -11.44
N PRO A 46 5.60 -28.14 -12.59
CA PRO A 46 4.84 -26.88 -12.63
C PRO A 46 3.49 -26.96 -11.90
N GLU A 47 2.87 -28.13 -11.86
CA GLU A 47 1.64 -28.34 -11.10
C GLU A 47 1.88 -28.25 -9.59
N HIS A 48 3.00 -28.79 -9.10
CA HIS A 48 3.38 -28.66 -7.68
C HIS A 48 3.73 -27.21 -7.32
N LYS A 49 4.38 -26.44 -8.22
CA LYS A 49 4.60 -25.00 -8.05
C LYS A 49 3.28 -24.27 -7.79
N LYS A 50 2.27 -24.51 -8.64
CA LYS A 50 0.96 -23.85 -8.54
C LYS A 50 0.23 -24.20 -7.25
N LYS A 51 0.26 -25.48 -6.86
CA LYS A 51 -0.31 -25.95 -5.60
C LYS A 51 0.40 -25.34 -4.39
N LEU A 52 1.72 -25.25 -4.44
CA LEU A 52 2.54 -24.66 -3.38
C LEU A 52 2.23 -23.16 -3.22
N LEU A 53 2.16 -22.40 -4.31
CA LEU A 53 1.78 -20.97 -4.27
C LEU A 53 0.39 -20.79 -3.67
N TRP A 54 -0.60 -21.61 -4.06
CA TRP A 54 -1.95 -21.56 -3.49
C TRP A 54 -1.95 -21.89 -1.99
N LYS A 55 -1.15 -22.87 -1.56
CA LYS A 55 -0.97 -23.27 -0.16
C LYS A 55 -0.35 -22.14 0.69
N MET A 56 0.59 -21.38 0.10
CA MET A 56 1.19 -20.19 0.70
C MET A 56 0.18 -19.05 0.77
N ASP A 57 -0.53 -18.79 -0.33
CA ASP A 57 -1.51 -17.71 -0.43
C ASP A 57 -2.58 -17.82 0.65
N TRP A 58 -3.13 -19.02 0.87
CA TRP A 58 -4.16 -19.25 1.88
C TRP A 58 -3.71 -19.06 3.33
N ARG A 59 -2.42 -19.14 3.61
CA ARG A 59 -1.88 -18.99 4.98
C ARG A 59 -1.34 -17.61 5.28
N LEU A 60 -0.78 -16.95 4.29
CA LEU A 60 -0.14 -15.67 4.48
C LEU A 60 -1.07 -14.50 4.13
N VAL A 61 -1.71 -14.56 2.95
CA VAL A 61 -2.42 -13.41 2.38
C VAL A 61 -3.66 -13.03 3.19
N PRO A 62 -4.57 -13.93 3.60
CA PRO A 62 -5.77 -13.54 4.33
C PRO A 62 -5.47 -12.81 5.63
N LEU A 63 -4.51 -13.31 6.41
CA LEU A 63 -4.15 -12.66 7.68
C LEU A 63 -3.56 -11.27 7.46
N LEU A 64 -2.68 -11.10 6.47
CA LEU A 64 -2.15 -9.79 6.11
C LEU A 64 -3.24 -8.85 5.59
N LEU A 65 -4.21 -9.36 4.83
CA LEU A 65 -5.36 -8.58 4.36
C LEU A 65 -6.21 -8.07 5.54
N PHE A 66 -6.51 -8.93 6.52
CA PHE A 66 -7.25 -8.53 7.71
C PHE A 66 -6.50 -7.51 8.56
N LEU A 67 -5.19 -7.72 8.77
CA LEU A 67 -4.35 -6.75 9.49
C LEU A 67 -4.33 -5.39 8.78
N TYR A 68 -4.22 -5.39 7.45
CA TYR A 68 -4.18 -4.16 6.68
C TYR A 68 -5.54 -3.47 6.57
N LEU A 69 -6.63 -4.25 6.53
CA LEU A 69 -8.00 -3.76 6.58
C LEU A 69 -8.25 -3.00 7.89
N ILE A 70 -7.89 -3.59 9.03
CA ILE A 70 -8.06 -2.97 10.36
C ILE A 70 -7.25 -1.68 10.46
N THR A 71 -6.01 -1.64 10.00
CA THR A 71 -5.21 -0.41 9.94
C THR A 71 -5.98 0.75 9.28
N TYR A 72 -6.71 0.47 8.21
CA TYR A 72 -7.49 1.50 7.53
C TYR A 72 -8.78 1.86 8.27
N ILE A 73 -9.43 0.91 8.90
CA ILE A 73 -10.60 1.14 9.74
C ILE A 73 -10.20 2.07 10.89
N ASP A 74 -9.13 1.76 11.60
CA ASP A 74 -8.65 2.52 12.76
C ASP A 74 -8.26 3.96 12.41
N LYS A 75 -7.69 4.20 11.22
CA LYS A 75 -7.39 5.55 10.71
C LYS A 75 -8.64 6.38 10.44
N VAL A 76 -9.68 5.77 9.89
CA VAL A 76 -10.92 6.47 9.48
C VAL A 76 -11.85 6.72 10.67
N ASN A 77 -11.77 5.92 11.72
CA ASN A 77 -12.68 5.95 12.86
C ASN A 77 -12.76 7.29 13.59
N ILE A 78 -11.72 8.09 13.59
CA ILE A 78 -11.78 9.42 14.18
C ILE A 78 -12.81 10.31 13.45
N GLY A 79 -12.99 10.12 12.15
CA GLY A 79 -14.03 10.79 11.37
C GLY A 79 -15.44 10.33 11.74
N ASN A 80 -15.62 9.05 11.98
CA ASN A 80 -16.88 8.48 12.45
C ASN A 80 -17.19 8.92 13.89
N ALA A 81 -16.20 8.92 14.77
CA ALA A 81 -16.33 9.39 16.14
C ALA A 81 -16.68 10.89 16.22
N LYS A 82 -16.16 11.71 15.29
CA LYS A 82 -16.50 13.14 15.19
C LYS A 82 -18.01 13.37 15.09
N ILE A 83 -18.67 12.62 14.22
CA ILE A 83 -20.14 12.77 14.01
C ILE A 83 -20.97 12.13 15.13
N GLU A 84 -20.40 11.22 15.94
CA GLU A 84 -21.02 10.59 17.09
C GLU A 84 -20.78 11.35 18.41
N GLY A 85 -20.28 12.59 18.35
CA GLY A 85 -20.21 13.47 19.51
C GLY A 85 -18.84 13.53 20.18
N LEU A 86 -17.76 13.11 19.54
CA LEU A 86 -16.39 13.21 20.07
C LEU A 86 -16.02 14.64 20.49
N LEU A 87 -16.31 15.65 19.64
CA LEU A 87 -15.92 17.04 19.90
C LEU A 87 -16.57 17.61 21.17
N PRO A 88 -17.92 17.59 21.31
CA PRO A 88 -18.56 18.13 22.51
C PRO A 88 -18.22 17.31 23.76
N SER A 89 -17.98 15.99 23.64
CA SER A 89 -17.64 15.13 24.77
C SER A 89 -16.26 15.45 25.37
N LEU A 90 -15.30 15.92 24.55
CA LEU A 90 -13.93 16.27 24.97
C LEU A 90 -13.70 17.80 25.03
N GLY A 91 -14.73 18.62 24.81
CA GLY A 91 -14.61 20.07 24.79
C GLY A 91 -13.71 20.63 23.69
N MET A 92 -13.68 19.95 22.53
CA MET A 92 -12.80 20.25 21.39
C MET A 92 -13.50 21.12 20.35
N ASP A 93 -12.72 21.96 19.68
CA ASP A 93 -13.13 22.65 18.45
C ASP A 93 -12.66 21.94 17.17
N GLY A 94 -12.97 22.52 15.99
CA GLY A 94 -12.55 21.96 14.71
C GLY A 94 -11.03 21.98 14.50
N THR A 95 -10.33 22.95 15.09
CA THR A 95 -8.86 23.06 15.01
C THR A 95 -8.22 21.95 15.84
N ASP A 96 -8.72 21.70 17.04
CA ASP A 96 -8.28 20.62 17.91
C ASP A 96 -8.44 19.26 17.25
N TYR A 97 -9.55 19.07 16.54
CA TYR A 97 -9.77 17.84 15.75
C TYR A 97 -8.69 17.65 14.68
N ASN A 98 -8.34 18.71 13.93
CA ASN A 98 -7.31 18.64 12.91
C ASN A 98 -5.94 18.32 13.51
N VAL A 99 -5.62 18.86 14.69
CA VAL A 99 -4.41 18.51 15.44
C VAL A 99 -4.43 17.04 15.84
N ALA A 100 -5.54 16.51 16.40
CA ALA A 100 -5.67 15.12 16.79
C ALA A 100 -5.54 14.15 15.61
N VAL A 101 -6.00 14.53 14.41
CA VAL A 101 -5.81 13.76 13.18
C VAL A 101 -4.36 13.82 12.69
N SER A 102 -3.75 15.00 12.69
CA SER A 102 -2.43 15.23 12.13
C SER A 102 -1.29 14.67 12.99
N VAL A 103 -1.43 14.73 14.31
CA VAL A 103 -0.39 14.28 15.25
C VAL A 103 -0.07 12.81 15.09
N PHE A 104 -1.00 12.00 14.63
CA PHE A 104 -0.79 10.59 14.30
C PHE A 104 0.29 10.39 13.22
N PHE A 105 0.32 11.23 12.19
CA PHE A 105 1.22 11.06 11.06
C PHE A 105 2.67 11.38 11.39
N ILE A 106 2.93 12.24 12.37
CA ILE A 106 4.29 12.64 12.75
C ILE A 106 5.11 11.44 13.24
N PRO A 107 4.73 10.72 14.31
CA PRO A 107 5.46 9.54 14.75
C PRO A 107 5.37 8.39 13.74
N TYR A 108 4.28 8.29 12.98
CA TYR A 108 4.14 7.28 11.93
C TYR A 108 5.27 7.40 10.90
N ILE A 109 5.50 8.60 10.34
CA ILE A 109 6.54 8.87 9.34
C ILE A 109 7.92 8.66 9.93
N LEU A 110 8.17 9.16 11.14
CA LEU A 110 9.47 9.06 11.80
C LEU A 110 9.83 7.62 12.21
N ALA A 111 8.86 6.83 12.63
CA ALA A 111 9.07 5.47 13.09
C ALA A 111 9.07 4.42 11.98
N GLU A 112 8.56 4.71 10.78
CA GLU A 112 8.43 3.75 9.69
C GLU A 112 9.76 3.12 9.28
N VAL A 113 10.80 3.94 9.10
CA VAL A 113 12.15 3.46 8.74
C VAL A 113 12.83 2.74 9.91
N PRO A 114 12.90 3.31 11.14
CA PRO A 114 13.45 2.60 12.30
C PRO A 114 12.76 1.27 12.59
N SER A 115 11.43 1.22 12.51
CA SER A 115 10.65 -0.01 12.73
C SER A 115 11.04 -1.11 11.73
N ASN A 116 11.20 -0.76 10.45
CA ASN A 116 11.63 -1.69 9.43
C ASN A 116 13.07 -2.19 9.66
N MET A 117 13.97 -1.33 10.13
CA MET A 117 15.33 -1.71 10.52
C MET A 117 15.32 -2.69 11.69
N ILE A 118 14.51 -2.43 12.71
CA ILE A 118 14.34 -3.32 13.87
C ILE A 118 13.80 -4.69 13.43
N LEU A 119 12.77 -4.70 12.57
CA LEU A 119 12.16 -5.93 12.06
C LEU A 119 13.17 -6.85 11.37
N GLN A 120 14.14 -6.30 10.63
CA GLN A 120 15.17 -7.10 9.95
C GLN A 120 16.07 -7.88 10.90
N HIS A 121 16.21 -7.46 12.16
CA HIS A 121 17.00 -8.16 13.18
C HIS A 121 16.24 -9.35 13.79
N PHE A 122 14.92 -9.41 13.64
CA PHE A 122 14.13 -10.53 14.19
C PHE A 122 14.21 -11.75 13.27
N LYS A 123 14.57 -12.90 13.84
CA LYS A 123 14.52 -14.20 13.15
C LYS A 123 13.07 -14.57 12.78
N ARG A 124 12.11 -14.16 13.61
CA ARG A 124 10.68 -14.40 13.44
C ARG A 124 9.93 -13.06 13.30
N PRO A 125 9.68 -12.59 12.08
CA PRO A 125 8.91 -11.37 11.82
C PRO A 125 7.52 -11.39 12.45
N SER A 126 6.87 -12.56 12.54
CA SER A 126 5.54 -12.70 13.11
C SER A 126 5.44 -12.21 14.55
N HIS A 127 6.49 -12.46 15.36
CA HIS A 127 6.53 -12.00 16.75
C HIS A 127 6.61 -10.49 16.85
N TYR A 128 7.46 -9.87 16.02
CA TYR A 128 7.57 -8.41 15.99
C TYR A 128 6.28 -7.76 15.49
N LEU A 129 5.74 -8.24 14.35
CA LEU A 129 4.50 -7.72 13.79
C LEU A 129 3.33 -7.92 14.75
N GLY A 130 3.21 -9.10 15.37
CA GLY A 130 2.18 -9.34 16.36
C GLY A 130 2.31 -8.44 17.58
N ALA A 131 3.54 -8.20 18.08
CA ALA A 131 3.77 -7.32 19.23
C ALA A 131 3.37 -5.87 18.93
N ILE A 132 3.74 -5.30 17.77
CA ILE A 132 3.33 -3.94 17.41
C ILE A 132 1.82 -3.84 17.20
N VAL A 133 1.17 -4.86 16.61
CA VAL A 133 -0.28 -4.88 16.43
C VAL A 133 -1.02 -4.96 17.79
N VAL A 134 -0.54 -5.77 18.72
CA VAL A 134 -1.10 -5.83 20.08
C VAL A 134 -0.92 -4.49 20.79
N ALA A 135 0.28 -3.89 20.73
CA ALA A 135 0.53 -2.59 21.36
C ALA A 135 -0.37 -1.50 20.78
N TRP A 136 -0.48 -1.44 19.46
CA TRP A 136 -1.38 -0.52 18.76
C TRP A 136 -2.85 -0.77 19.15
N GLY A 137 -3.32 -2.04 19.19
CA GLY A 137 -4.69 -2.36 19.58
C GLY A 137 -5.01 -1.97 21.03
N ILE A 138 -4.04 -2.08 21.95
CA ILE A 138 -4.19 -1.59 23.33
C ILE A 138 -4.34 -0.06 23.31
N VAL A 139 -3.49 0.66 22.62
CA VAL A 139 -3.58 2.13 22.51
C VAL A 139 -4.92 2.55 21.89
N MET A 140 -5.39 1.82 20.86
CA MET A 140 -6.69 2.07 20.23
C MET A 140 -7.83 1.86 21.24
N THR A 141 -7.80 0.81 22.04
CA THR A 141 -8.77 0.56 23.11
C THR A 141 -8.74 1.70 24.16
N CYS A 142 -7.55 2.15 24.55
CA CYS A 142 -7.39 3.28 25.47
C CYS A 142 -7.96 4.60 24.91
N THR A 143 -7.98 4.78 23.58
CA THR A 143 -8.61 5.95 22.96
C THR A 143 -10.10 6.08 23.35
N GLY A 144 -10.80 4.99 23.60
CA GLY A 144 -12.19 5.01 24.06
C GLY A 144 -12.37 5.49 25.50
N THR A 145 -11.30 5.59 26.31
CA THR A 145 -11.36 5.99 27.71
C THR A 145 -10.87 7.41 28.00
N VAL A 146 -10.37 8.13 26.98
CA VAL A 146 -9.84 9.50 27.12
C VAL A 146 -10.91 10.47 27.62
N GLN A 147 -10.48 11.44 28.44
CA GLN A 147 -11.37 12.41 29.07
C GLN A 147 -11.21 13.84 28.52
N ASP A 148 -10.04 14.16 27.94
CA ASP A 148 -9.72 15.48 27.43
C ASP A 148 -8.94 15.43 26.11
N PHE A 149 -8.75 16.59 25.50
CA PHE A 149 -8.00 16.76 24.25
C PHE A 149 -6.53 16.33 24.36
N GLY A 150 -5.86 16.61 25.49
CA GLY A 150 -4.45 16.27 25.69
C GLY A 150 -4.22 14.76 25.71
N GLU A 151 -5.09 14.02 26.38
CA GLU A 151 -5.06 12.56 26.38
C GLU A 151 -5.29 12.00 24.98
N LEU A 152 -6.26 12.56 24.22
CA LEU A 152 -6.51 12.16 22.84
C LEU A 152 -5.27 12.36 21.96
N VAL A 153 -4.59 13.47 22.08
CA VAL A 153 -3.35 13.76 21.34
C VAL A 153 -2.25 12.76 21.70
N ALA A 154 -2.10 12.46 23.01
CA ALA A 154 -1.08 11.50 23.47
C ALA A 154 -1.33 10.07 22.91
N VAL A 155 -2.57 9.56 22.99
CA VAL A 155 -2.88 8.24 22.45
C VAL A 155 -2.78 8.20 20.92
N ARG A 156 -3.13 9.28 20.21
CA ARG A 156 -2.93 9.39 18.76
C ARG A 156 -1.46 9.37 18.36
N PHE A 157 -0.59 10.02 19.12
CA PHE A 157 0.86 9.96 18.92
C PHE A 157 1.38 8.53 19.07
N LEU A 158 1.01 7.86 20.16
CA LEU A 158 1.40 6.46 20.40
C LEU A 158 0.85 5.50 19.34
N LEU A 159 -0.39 5.72 18.89
CA LEU A 159 -1.01 4.94 17.83
C LEU A 159 -0.18 5.00 16.54
N GLY A 160 0.21 6.20 16.11
CA GLY A 160 1.06 6.39 14.93
C GLY A 160 2.42 5.71 15.07
N LEU A 161 3.03 5.75 16.26
CA LEU A 161 4.32 5.13 16.56
C LEU A 161 4.28 3.61 16.37
N PHE A 162 3.27 2.93 16.92
CA PHE A 162 3.17 1.47 16.85
C PHE A 162 2.67 0.98 15.50
N GLU A 163 1.78 1.72 14.85
CA GLU A 163 1.21 1.29 13.56
C GLU A 163 2.21 1.41 12.40
N ALA A 164 3.22 2.28 12.48
CA ALA A 164 4.18 2.59 11.42
C ALA A 164 4.90 1.37 10.82
N GLY A 165 5.14 0.34 11.63
CA GLY A 165 5.91 -0.84 11.23
C GLY A 165 5.11 -1.89 10.44
N LEU A 166 3.78 -1.82 10.41
CA LEU A 166 2.96 -2.91 9.85
C LEU A 166 3.11 -3.03 8.33
N PHE A 167 2.97 -1.93 7.60
CA PHE A 167 2.98 -1.99 6.13
C PHE A 167 4.34 -2.39 5.55
N PRO A 168 5.47 -1.75 5.92
CA PRO A 168 6.78 -2.20 5.46
C PRO A 168 7.10 -3.63 5.94
N GLY A 169 6.62 -4.01 7.12
CA GLY A 169 6.76 -5.37 7.63
C GLY A 169 5.99 -6.41 6.81
N ALA A 170 4.77 -6.10 6.40
CA ALA A 170 3.98 -6.96 5.51
C ALA A 170 4.66 -7.14 4.14
N ILE A 171 5.20 -6.05 3.56
CA ILE A 171 5.95 -6.11 2.29
C ILE A 171 7.22 -6.96 2.44
N LEU A 172 7.99 -6.76 3.52
CA LEU A 172 9.17 -7.56 3.80
C LEU A 172 8.81 -9.05 3.93
N LEU A 173 7.73 -9.37 4.63
CA LEU A 173 7.28 -10.74 4.79
C LEU A 173 6.86 -11.35 3.44
N ILE A 174 6.04 -10.65 2.66
CA ILE A 174 5.68 -11.09 1.30
C ILE A 174 6.94 -11.31 0.46
N SER A 175 7.91 -10.41 0.54
CA SER A 175 9.16 -10.54 -0.22
C SER A 175 10.02 -11.74 0.18
N ARG A 176 9.88 -12.26 1.41
CA ARG A 176 10.55 -13.49 1.86
C ARG A 176 9.91 -14.77 1.32
N TRP A 177 8.64 -14.71 0.93
CA TRP A 177 7.89 -15.87 0.46
C TRP A 177 7.74 -15.92 -1.06
N TYR A 178 7.64 -14.77 -1.73
CA TYR A 178 7.32 -14.66 -3.15
C TYR A 178 8.46 -14.05 -3.96
N MET A 179 8.52 -14.41 -5.23
CA MET A 179 9.41 -13.76 -6.20
C MET A 179 8.86 -12.39 -6.62
N PRO A 180 9.67 -11.48 -7.17
CA PRO A 180 9.24 -10.12 -7.53
C PRO A 180 8.01 -10.06 -8.42
N ASN A 181 7.91 -10.95 -9.42
CA ASN A 181 6.76 -11.07 -10.32
C ASN A 181 5.48 -11.57 -9.62
N GLU A 182 5.62 -12.35 -8.55
CA GLU A 182 4.50 -12.86 -7.73
C GLU A 182 4.08 -11.87 -6.65
N THR A 183 5.02 -11.06 -6.13
CA THR A 183 4.84 -10.10 -5.05
C THR A 183 3.85 -9.00 -5.41
N GLN A 184 3.87 -8.52 -6.64
CA GLN A 184 3.06 -7.40 -7.09
C GLN A 184 1.55 -7.63 -6.92
N THR A 185 1.07 -8.81 -7.31
CA THR A 185 -0.35 -9.18 -7.16
C THR A 185 -0.79 -9.19 -5.70
N ARG A 186 0.05 -9.69 -4.77
CA ARG A 186 -0.26 -9.76 -3.34
C ARG A 186 -0.28 -8.39 -2.69
N ILE A 187 0.65 -7.51 -3.07
CA ILE A 187 0.62 -6.10 -2.65
C ILE A 187 -0.64 -5.40 -3.18
N ALA A 188 -1.05 -5.68 -4.42
CA ALA A 188 -2.28 -5.15 -4.97
C ALA A 188 -3.53 -5.56 -4.18
N LEU A 189 -3.57 -6.80 -3.70
CA LEU A 189 -4.64 -7.28 -2.82
C LEU A 189 -4.66 -6.53 -1.48
N LEU A 190 -3.48 -6.23 -0.88
CA LEU A 190 -3.42 -5.40 0.33
C LEU A 190 -4.05 -4.02 0.10
N TYR A 191 -3.74 -3.36 -1.01
CA TYR A 191 -4.35 -2.06 -1.33
C TYR A 191 -5.87 -2.15 -1.58
N THR A 192 -6.35 -3.25 -2.14
CA THR A 192 -7.80 -3.48 -2.31
C THR A 192 -8.48 -3.63 -0.94
N ALA A 193 -7.86 -4.34 0.01
CA ALA A 193 -8.36 -4.43 1.38
C ALA A 193 -8.39 -3.05 2.06
N ALA A 194 -7.36 -2.22 1.85
CA ALA A 194 -7.33 -0.84 2.33
C ALA A 194 -8.49 0.01 1.79
N ALA A 195 -8.77 -0.09 0.49
CA ALA A 195 -9.88 0.64 -0.12
C ALA A 195 -11.24 0.18 0.45
N SER A 196 -11.40 -1.10 0.72
CA SER A 196 -12.60 -1.66 1.35
C SER A 196 -12.74 -1.22 2.82
N GLY A 197 -11.63 -0.92 3.49
CA GLY A 197 -11.61 -0.53 4.91
C GLY A 197 -12.51 0.66 5.23
N GLY A 198 -12.59 1.66 4.33
CA GLY A 198 -13.48 2.80 4.51
C GLY A 198 -14.98 2.41 4.51
N ALA A 199 -15.38 1.47 3.65
CA ALA A 199 -16.75 0.97 3.62
C ALA A 199 -17.09 0.17 4.89
N PHE A 200 -16.18 -0.71 5.32
CA PHE A 200 -16.35 -1.50 6.54
C PHE A 200 -16.35 -0.63 7.79
N SER A 201 -15.50 0.41 7.86
CA SER A 201 -15.45 1.35 8.98
C SER A 201 -16.80 2.04 9.19
N GLY A 202 -17.43 2.58 8.13
CA GLY A 202 -18.75 3.20 8.23
C GLY A 202 -19.84 2.23 8.72
N LEU A 203 -19.83 0.99 8.21
CA LEU A 203 -20.78 -0.04 8.63
C LEU A 203 -20.59 -0.44 10.10
N LEU A 204 -19.34 -0.65 10.52
CA LEU A 204 -19.02 -1.01 11.91
C LEU A 204 -19.35 0.13 12.87
N ALA A 205 -18.97 1.37 12.54
CA ALA A 205 -19.28 2.54 13.32
C ALA A 205 -20.80 2.71 13.51
N TYR A 206 -21.59 2.53 12.45
CA TYR A 206 -23.05 2.54 12.53
C TYR A 206 -23.61 1.47 13.50
N ALA A 207 -23.09 0.24 13.40
CA ALA A 207 -23.54 -0.86 14.27
C ALA A 207 -23.15 -0.61 15.74
N ILE A 208 -21.93 -0.16 15.99
CA ILE A 208 -21.37 0.04 17.32
C ILE A 208 -21.96 1.30 17.98
N ALA A 209 -22.23 2.37 17.22
CA ALA A 209 -22.84 3.59 17.77
C ALA A 209 -24.19 3.37 18.44
N LYS A 210 -24.91 2.30 18.08
CA LYS A 210 -26.16 1.86 18.78
C LYS A 210 -25.93 1.47 20.25
N MET A 211 -24.68 1.27 20.65
CA MET A 211 -24.32 1.00 22.06
C MET A 211 -24.21 2.29 22.88
N ASN A 212 -24.63 3.44 22.37
CA ASN A 212 -24.63 4.70 23.11
C ASN A 212 -25.37 4.56 24.44
N GLY A 213 -24.74 4.99 25.54
CA GLY A 213 -25.27 4.85 26.90
C GLY A 213 -25.00 3.50 27.60
N VAL A 214 -24.52 2.50 26.89
CA VAL A 214 -24.15 1.21 27.51
C VAL A 214 -22.93 1.42 28.42
N GLY A 215 -23.02 0.97 29.66
CA GLY A 215 -21.96 1.16 30.64
C GLY A 215 -21.64 2.62 31.00
N GLY A 216 -22.52 3.57 30.64
CA GLY A 216 -22.31 4.99 30.86
C GLY A 216 -21.37 5.67 29.86
N TYR A 217 -20.98 4.97 28.79
CA TYR A 217 -20.12 5.48 27.74
C TYR A 217 -20.90 5.97 26.50
N ASP A 218 -20.41 7.05 25.89
CA ASP A 218 -20.92 7.55 24.61
C ASP A 218 -20.63 6.54 23.47
N GLY A 219 -21.45 6.57 22.40
CA GLY A 219 -21.33 5.64 21.26
C GLY A 219 -19.96 5.69 20.58
N TRP A 220 -19.35 6.89 20.47
CA TRP A 220 -18.03 7.04 19.86
C TRP A 220 -16.91 6.33 20.65
N ARG A 221 -17.02 6.21 21.97
CA ARG A 221 -16.07 5.50 22.83
C ARG A 221 -16.06 4.00 22.53
N TRP A 222 -17.25 3.43 22.31
CA TRP A 222 -17.40 2.02 21.97
C TRP A 222 -16.78 1.67 20.62
N ILE A 223 -16.75 2.60 19.64
CA ILE A 223 -16.07 2.38 18.35
C ILE A 223 -14.60 2.03 18.63
N PHE A 224 -13.90 2.84 19.40
CA PHE A 224 -12.47 2.63 19.70
C PHE A 224 -12.22 1.39 20.57
N ILE A 225 -13.08 1.14 21.55
CA ILE A 225 -12.93 -0.02 22.47
C ILE A 225 -13.08 -1.33 21.70
N ILE A 226 -14.15 -1.51 20.94
CA ILE A 226 -14.44 -2.78 20.25
C ILE A 226 -13.42 -3.05 19.16
N GLU A 227 -13.11 -2.05 18.35
CA GLU A 227 -12.14 -2.22 17.26
C GLU A 227 -10.71 -2.41 17.78
N GLY A 228 -10.35 -1.71 18.87
CA GLY A 228 -9.09 -1.94 19.55
C GLY A 228 -8.95 -3.35 20.10
N LEU A 229 -9.99 -3.90 20.72
CA LEU A 229 -10.00 -5.30 21.20
C LEU A 229 -9.92 -6.30 20.05
N ALA A 230 -10.59 -6.03 18.92
CA ALA A 230 -10.48 -6.85 17.71
C ALA A 230 -9.04 -6.82 17.17
N THR A 231 -8.40 -5.66 17.16
CA THR A 231 -7.00 -5.49 16.77
C THR A 231 -6.03 -6.25 17.67
N VAL A 232 -6.22 -6.19 19.01
CA VAL A 232 -5.43 -7.01 19.96
C VAL A 232 -5.57 -8.48 19.63
N SER A 233 -6.81 -8.95 19.42
CA SER A 233 -7.09 -10.36 19.10
C SER A 233 -6.38 -10.80 17.82
N LEU A 234 -6.41 -9.97 16.78
CA LEU A 234 -5.67 -10.23 15.54
C LEU A 234 -4.16 -10.17 15.71
N GLY A 235 -3.65 -9.29 16.57
CA GLY A 235 -2.23 -9.24 16.90
C GLY A 235 -1.75 -10.53 17.57
N VAL A 236 -2.52 -11.08 18.51
CA VAL A 236 -2.25 -12.38 19.12
C VAL A 236 -2.32 -13.51 18.08
N LEU A 237 -3.33 -13.49 17.22
CA LEU A 237 -3.44 -14.44 16.10
C LEU A 237 -2.24 -14.34 15.15
N CYS A 238 -1.74 -13.14 14.90
CA CYS A 238 -0.55 -12.90 14.07
C CYS A 238 0.69 -13.62 14.61
N VAL A 239 0.93 -13.56 15.92
CA VAL A 239 2.07 -14.26 16.55
C VAL A 239 2.00 -15.77 16.32
N VAL A 240 0.79 -16.34 16.34
CA VAL A 240 0.59 -17.80 16.29
C VAL A 240 0.47 -18.33 14.85
N ALA A 241 -0.26 -17.61 14.01
CA ALA A 241 -0.69 -18.10 12.70
C ALA A 241 0.14 -17.59 11.53
N LEU A 242 0.86 -16.45 11.66
CA LEU A 242 1.60 -15.86 10.57
C LEU A 242 2.88 -16.66 10.26
N PRO A 243 3.08 -17.15 9.03
CA PRO A 243 4.31 -17.89 8.67
C PRO A 243 5.51 -16.94 8.59
N ASP A 244 6.62 -17.28 9.24
CA ASP A 244 7.83 -16.45 9.31
C ASP A 244 8.72 -16.55 8.06
N SER A 245 9.15 -17.76 7.74
CA SER A 245 10.00 -18.06 6.59
C SER A 245 9.85 -19.53 6.19
N PRO A 246 10.21 -19.91 4.95
CA PRO A 246 10.15 -21.30 4.52
C PRO A 246 10.93 -22.24 5.43
N SER A 247 12.13 -21.84 5.88
CA SER A 247 13.00 -22.63 6.74
C SER A 247 12.46 -22.88 8.16
N LEU A 248 11.57 -22.02 8.65
CA LEU A 248 10.95 -22.12 9.97
C LEU A 248 9.53 -22.72 9.93
N SER A 249 9.04 -23.05 8.74
CA SER A 249 7.65 -23.46 8.49
C SER A 249 7.49 -24.95 8.20
N SER A 250 8.36 -25.80 8.78
CA SER A 250 8.38 -27.26 8.59
C SER A 250 7.09 -27.98 8.98
N ARG A 251 6.23 -27.34 9.78
CA ARG A 251 4.95 -27.96 10.21
C ARG A 251 3.95 -28.23 9.09
N TRP A 252 4.04 -27.50 7.98
CA TRP A 252 3.05 -27.57 6.91
C TRP A 252 3.65 -27.65 5.50
N LEU A 253 4.95 -27.42 5.37
CA LEU A 253 5.72 -27.64 4.15
C LEU A 253 6.36 -29.04 4.19
N THR A 254 6.39 -29.72 3.05
CA THR A 254 7.25 -30.90 2.90
C THR A 254 8.71 -30.45 2.77
N ASP A 255 9.65 -31.34 3.03
CA ASP A 255 11.08 -31.02 2.94
C ASP A 255 11.46 -30.56 1.54
N ASP A 256 10.88 -31.16 0.49
CA ASP A 256 11.10 -30.75 -0.90
C ASP A 256 10.51 -29.36 -1.19
N GLU A 257 9.30 -29.05 -0.69
CA GLU A 257 8.69 -27.71 -0.81
C GLU A 257 9.55 -26.65 -0.11
N ALA A 258 10.01 -26.95 1.11
CA ALA A 258 10.86 -26.03 1.87
C ALA A 258 12.23 -25.82 1.19
N ARG A 259 12.84 -26.90 0.66
CA ARG A 259 14.08 -26.87 -0.12
C ARG A 259 13.90 -26.03 -1.39
N TYR A 260 12.81 -26.27 -2.14
CA TYR A 260 12.49 -25.49 -3.33
C TYR A 260 12.38 -24.00 -3.04
N LEU A 261 11.60 -23.61 -2.02
CA LEU A 261 11.43 -22.20 -1.64
C LEU A 261 12.74 -21.56 -1.17
N THR A 262 13.56 -22.29 -0.41
CA THR A 262 14.84 -21.78 0.07
C THR A 262 15.83 -21.56 -1.07
N LEU A 263 15.97 -22.53 -1.97
CA LEU A 263 16.85 -22.41 -3.14
C LEU A 263 16.41 -21.27 -4.06
N ARG A 264 15.10 -21.09 -4.26
CA ARG A 264 14.53 -19.97 -5.03
C ARG A 264 14.86 -18.61 -4.42
N GLN A 265 14.89 -18.49 -3.09
CA GLN A 265 15.28 -17.25 -2.40
C GLN A 265 16.80 -17.01 -2.48
N VAL A 266 17.61 -18.05 -2.40
CA VAL A 266 19.08 -17.93 -2.58
C VAL A 266 19.39 -17.43 -3.99
N THR A 267 18.74 -17.96 -5.02
CA THR A 267 18.87 -17.48 -6.42
C THR A 267 18.58 -15.98 -6.52
N ARG A 268 17.55 -15.52 -5.83
CA ARG A 268 17.23 -14.07 -5.77
C ARG A 268 18.33 -13.26 -5.07
N ALA A 269 18.83 -13.74 -3.94
CA ALA A 269 19.83 -13.03 -3.14
C ALA A 269 21.14 -12.86 -3.93
N VAL A 270 21.58 -13.90 -4.63
CA VAL A 270 22.80 -13.87 -5.46
C VAL A 270 22.66 -12.91 -6.64
N LYS A 271 21.46 -12.88 -7.30
CA LYS A 271 21.21 -11.89 -8.37
C LYS A 271 21.21 -10.45 -7.88
N THR A 272 20.82 -10.22 -6.62
CA THR A 272 20.71 -8.86 -6.06
C THR A 272 22.05 -8.36 -5.49
N ASP A 273 22.90 -9.24 -4.97
CA ASP A 273 24.19 -8.87 -4.39
C ASP A 273 25.13 -10.10 -4.34
N PRO A 274 25.97 -10.33 -5.38
CA PRO A 274 26.88 -11.49 -5.42
C PRO A 274 27.93 -11.52 -4.32
N ASP A 275 28.32 -10.34 -3.76
CA ASP A 275 29.42 -10.19 -2.82
C ASP A 275 29.00 -9.62 -1.44
N GLY A 276 27.73 -9.61 -1.12
CA GLY A 276 27.17 -8.79 -0.04
C GLY A 276 27.36 -9.29 1.39
N PRO A 277 28.33 -8.78 2.18
CA PRO A 277 28.22 -8.78 3.62
C PRO A 277 27.24 -7.71 4.09
N LYS A 278 26.59 -7.97 5.22
CA LYS A 278 25.66 -7.09 5.95
C LYS A 278 25.91 -5.59 5.70
N ARG A 279 25.13 -4.99 4.82
CA ARG A 279 25.29 -3.56 4.47
C ARG A 279 25.03 -2.69 5.70
N LYS A 280 26.06 -1.95 6.11
CA LYS A 280 25.89 -0.73 6.90
C LYS A 280 25.09 0.25 6.03
N VAL A 281 24.23 1.06 6.65
CA VAL A 281 23.51 2.13 5.94
C VAL A 281 24.54 3.00 5.22
N ASP A 282 24.55 2.91 3.89
CA ASP A 282 25.45 3.73 3.09
C ASP A 282 24.80 5.08 2.83
N TRP A 283 25.30 6.09 3.54
CA TRP A 283 24.82 7.47 3.40
C TRP A 283 25.00 8.03 1.99
N ALA A 284 25.97 7.52 1.22
CA ALA A 284 26.17 7.92 -0.17
C ALA A 284 25.01 7.44 -1.06
N VAL A 285 24.52 6.21 -0.83
CA VAL A 285 23.34 5.69 -1.52
C VAL A 285 22.09 6.49 -1.14
N LEU A 286 21.91 6.81 0.14
CA LEU A 286 20.79 7.65 0.57
C LEU A 286 20.83 9.02 -0.12
N TRP A 287 22.01 9.66 -0.15
CA TRP A 287 22.17 10.95 -0.79
C TRP A 287 21.95 10.90 -2.30
N SER A 288 22.34 9.82 -2.98
CA SER A 288 22.09 9.61 -4.40
C SER A 288 20.59 9.52 -4.72
N VAL A 289 19.82 8.87 -3.85
CA VAL A 289 18.34 8.77 -3.98
C VAL A 289 17.69 10.14 -3.75
N VAL A 290 18.10 10.86 -2.70
CA VAL A 290 17.56 12.20 -2.42
C VAL A 290 17.92 13.20 -3.53
N SER A 291 19.06 13.02 -4.19
CA SER A 291 19.49 13.89 -5.30
C SER A 291 18.89 13.52 -6.66
N ASP A 292 18.09 12.45 -6.73
CA ASP A 292 17.48 12.03 -8.00
C ASP A 292 16.19 12.82 -8.28
N TRP A 293 16.19 13.62 -9.34
CA TRP A 293 15.05 14.43 -9.77
C TRP A 293 13.79 13.61 -10.08
N LYS A 294 13.92 12.36 -10.51
CA LYS A 294 12.79 11.47 -10.82
C LYS A 294 11.96 11.20 -9.56
N VAL A 295 12.63 11.08 -8.41
CA VAL A 295 11.98 10.86 -7.12
C VAL A 295 11.03 11.99 -6.77
N TYR A 296 11.39 13.24 -7.08
CA TYR A 296 10.52 14.39 -6.82
C TYR A 296 9.26 14.40 -7.70
N PHE A 297 9.36 14.04 -8.98
CA PHE A 297 8.17 13.89 -9.83
C PHE A 297 7.24 12.78 -9.32
N LEU A 298 7.80 11.64 -8.92
CA LEU A 298 7.03 10.56 -8.31
C LEU A 298 6.39 10.98 -6.97
N LEU A 299 7.07 11.80 -6.19
CA LEU A 299 6.58 12.35 -4.93
C LEU A 299 5.38 13.27 -5.17
N PHE A 300 5.45 14.18 -6.13
CA PHE A 300 4.32 15.04 -6.50
C PHE A 300 3.15 14.23 -7.07
N ALA A 301 3.42 13.23 -7.90
CA ALA A 301 2.40 12.31 -8.41
C ALA A 301 1.72 11.54 -7.27
N ASN A 302 2.44 11.15 -6.23
CA ASN A 302 1.88 10.49 -5.05
C ASN A 302 1.07 11.46 -4.18
N TRP A 303 1.56 12.68 -3.94
CA TRP A 303 0.82 13.68 -3.17
C TRP A 303 -0.49 14.07 -3.84
N SER A 304 -0.54 14.09 -5.17
CA SER A 304 -1.76 14.38 -5.92
C SER A 304 -2.91 13.39 -5.63
N GLN A 305 -2.58 12.18 -5.23
CA GLN A 305 -3.55 11.17 -4.81
C GLN A 305 -3.75 11.17 -3.29
N SER A 306 -2.65 11.24 -2.53
CA SER A 306 -2.67 11.05 -1.08
C SER A 306 -3.39 12.19 -0.37
N VAL A 307 -3.12 13.45 -0.73
CA VAL A 307 -3.74 14.62 -0.09
C VAL A 307 -5.25 14.60 -0.26
N PRO A 308 -5.84 14.55 -1.48
CA PRO A 308 -7.29 14.51 -1.64
C PRO A 308 -7.94 13.28 -0.99
N ASN A 309 -7.26 12.13 -1.07
CA ASN A 309 -7.79 10.87 -0.53
C ASN A 309 -7.86 10.87 1.01
N TYR A 310 -6.80 11.34 1.71
CA TYR A 310 -6.84 11.43 3.17
C TYR A 310 -7.81 12.51 3.64
N ALA A 311 -7.78 13.67 3.02
CA ALA A 311 -8.67 14.77 3.33
C ALA A 311 -10.14 14.36 3.23
N LEU A 312 -10.51 13.72 2.12
CA LEU A 312 -11.87 13.24 1.92
C LEU A 312 -12.25 12.14 2.92
N LYS A 313 -11.33 11.20 3.24
CA LYS A 313 -11.59 10.15 4.23
C LYS A 313 -11.96 10.69 5.59
N PHE A 314 -11.27 11.71 6.07
CA PHE A 314 -11.54 12.31 7.39
C PHE A 314 -12.76 13.21 7.39
N ALA A 315 -13.04 13.87 6.27
CA ALA A 315 -14.16 14.80 6.13
C ALA A 315 -15.47 14.13 5.66
N MET A 316 -15.41 12.95 5.03
CA MET A 316 -16.56 12.31 4.40
C MET A 316 -17.78 12.15 5.30
N PRO A 317 -17.67 11.58 6.53
CA PRO A 317 -18.83 11.47 7.41
C PRO A 317 -19.41 12.83 7.77
N THR A 318 -18.55 13.82 7.98
CA THR A 318 -18.97 15.21 8.31
C THR A 318 -19.67 15.88 7.13
N ILE A 319 -19.18 15.69 5.91
CA ILE A 319 -19.81 16.20 4.68
C ILE A 319 -21.21 15.60 4.52
N MET A 320 -21.36 14.27 4.66
CA MET A 320 -22.65 13.60 4.57
C MET A 320 -23.64 14.10 5.62
N ARG A 321 -23.16 14.33 6.86
CA ARG A 321 -24.00 14.92 7.90
C ARG A 321 -24.40 16.37 7.58
N GLY A 322 -23.49 17.17 7.01
CA GLY A 322 -23.77 18.53 6.54
C GLY A 322 -24.80 18.61 5.42
N MET A 323 -25.00 17.52 4.67
CA MET A 323 -26.06 17.38 3.66
C MET A 323 -27.44 17.08 4.25
N GLY A 324 -27.58 17.06 5.58
CA GLY A 324 -28.86 16.84 6.27
C GLY A 324 -29.17 15.39 6.63
N TYR A 325 -28.23 14.46 6.40
CA TYR A 325 -28.41 13.07 6.82
C TYR A 325 -28.14 12.90 8.31
N GLU A 326 -28.94 12.08 8.97
CA GLU A 326 -28.67 11.65 10.36
C GLU A 326 -27.34 10.88 10.43
N SER A 327 -26.68 10.92 11.59
CA SER A 327 -25.38 10.31 11.84
C SER A 327 -25.28 8.88 11.32
N ALA A 328 -26.27 8.05 11.61
CA ALA A 328 -26.39 6.67 11.15
C ALA A 328 -26.41 6.54 9.61
N ASN A 329 -27.23 7.34 8.95
CA ASN A 329 -27.35 7.33 7.49
C ASN A 329 -26.10 7.94 6.83
N ALA A 330 -25.49 8.96 7.45
CA ALA A 330 -24.25 9.54 6.96
C ALA A 330 -23.11 8.52 6.92
N GLN A 331 -22.99 7.65 7.91
CA GLN A 331 -21.99 6.56 7.93
C GLN A 331 -22.28 5.52 6.83
N LEU A 332 -23.52 5.09 6.65
CA LEU A 332 -23.90 4.11 5.61
C LEU A 332 -23.68 4.66 4.19
N LEU A 333 -23.91 5.95 3.97
CA LEU A 333 -23.69 6.61 2.68
C LEU A 333 -22.22 6.73 2.27
N THR A 334 -21.28 6.48 3.18
CA THR A 334 -19.85 6.37 2.82
C THR A 334 -19.52 5.07 2.08
N ILE A 335 -20.36 4.01 2.18
CA ILE A 335 -20.11 2.68 1.62
C ILE A 335 -20.06 2.69 0.07
N PRO A 336 -21.07 3.21 -0.66
CA PRO A 336 -21.11 3.15 -2.12
C PRO A 336 -19.86 3.74 -2.79
N PRO A 337 -19.39 4.92 -2.39
CA PRO A 337 -18.16 5.50 -2.93
C PRO A 337 -16.93 4.61 -2.73
N TYR A 338 -16.73 4.04 -1.55
CA TYR A 338 -15.60 3.14 -1.30
C TYR A 338 -15.72 1.83 -2.10
N ALA A 339 -16.92 1.28 -2.25
CA ALA A 339 -17.16 0.10 -3.06
C ALA A 339 -16.85 0.36 -4.56
N CYS A 340 -17.29 1.48 -5.11
CA CYS A 340 -16.94 1.90 -6.46
C CYS A 340 -15.43 2.09 -6.62
N GLY A 341 -14.77 2.71 -5.63
CA GLY A 341 -13.33 2.89 -5.62
C GLY A 341 -12.56 1.57 -5.63
N ALA A 342 -12.97 0.59 -4.85
CA ALA A 342 -12.37 -0.75 -4.81
C ALA A 342 -12.54 -1.50 -6.14
N LEU A 343 -13.75 -1.49 -6.71
CA LEU A 343 -14.06 -2.14 -7.99
C LEU A 343 -13.27 -1.51 -9.16
N SER A 344 -13.23 -0.17 -9.23
CA SER A 344 -12.48 0.53 -10.27
C SER A 344 -10.97 0.31 -10.13
N SER A 345 -10.44 0.31 -8.92
CA SER A 345 -9.02 0.02 -8.65
C SER A 345 -8.62 -1.36 -9.16
N TYR A 346 -9.45 -2.38 -8.91
CA TYR A 346 -9.22 -3.73 -9.42
C TYR A 346 -9.30 -3.77 -10.95
N GLY A 347 -10.32 -3.17 -11.54
CA GLY A 347 -10.50 -3.13 -12.99
C GLY A 347 -9.34 -2.46 -13.73
N PHE A 348 -8.91 -1.28 -13.27
CA PHE A 348 -7.75 -0.59 -13.84
C PHE A 348 -6.44 -1.38 -13.66
N SER A 349 -6.31 -2.12 -12.55
CA SER A 349 -5.17 -3.00 -12.33
C SER A 349 -5.06 -4.09 -13.39
N VAL A 350 -6.14 -4.80 -13.63
CA VAL A 350 -6.20 -5.89 -14.62
C VAL A 350 -5.93 -5.35 -16.03
N LEU A 351 -6.48 -4.17 -16.35
CA LEU A 351 -6.25 -3.53 -17.64
C LEU A 351 -4.79 -3.09 -17.82
N ALA A 352 -4.19 -2.49 -16.80
CA ALA A 352 -2.79 -2.05 -16.84
C ALA A 352 -1.82 -3.23 -17.05
N ASP A 353 -2.08 -4.36 -16.38
CA ASP A 353 -1.28 -5.57 -16.55
C ASP A 353 -1.42 -6.17 -17.97
N LYS A 354 -2.60 -6.02 -18.60
CA LYS A 354 -2.88 -6.53 -19.95
C LYS A 354 -2.23 -5.72 -21.06
N PHE A 355 -2.17 -4.38 -20.89
CA PHE A 355 -1.68 -3.48 -21.94
C PHE A 355 -0.19 -3.16 -21.83
N GLU A 356 0.50 -3.54 -20.73
CA GLU A 356 1.92 -3.26 -20.44
C GLU A 356 2.31 -1.77 -20.49
N TRP A 357 1.39 -0.88 -20.84
CA TRP A 357 1.55 0.57 -20.86
C TRP A 357 0.85 1.19 -19.64
N ARG A 358 1.61 1.63 -18.67
CA ARG A 358 1.12 2.04 -17.34
C ARG A 358 0.57 3.46 -17.28
N MET A 359 1.10 4.35 -18.13
CA MET A 359 0.81 5.78 -18.07
C MET A 359 -0.68 6.14 -18.24
N PRO A 360 -1.43 5.62 -19.22
CA PRO A 360 -2.85 5.95 -19.36
C PRO A 360 -3.68 5.55 -18.14
N PHE A 361 -3.29 4.44 -17.49
CA PHE A 361 -3.98 3.92 -16.29
C PHE A 361 -3.62 4.69 -15.01
N ILE A 362 -2.58 5.54 -15.04
CA ILE A 362 -2.28 6.50 -13.99
C ILE A 362 -3.02 7.81 -14.23
N VAL A 363 -2.99 8.32 -15.46
CA VAL A 363 -3.54 9.65 -15.81
C VAL A 363 -5.07 9.64 -15.88
N ALA A 364 -5.69 8.62 -16.50
CA ALA A 364 -7.15 8.59 -16.67
C ALA A 364 -7.92 8.67 -15.33
N PRO A 365 -7.55 7.91 -14.29
CA PRO A 365 -8.15 8.10 -12.98
C PRO A 365 -7.93 9.49 -12.38
N GLN A 366 -6.72 10.07 -12.53
CA GLN A 366 -6.46 11.41 -12.01
C GLN A 366 -7.28 12.50 -12.73
N VAL A 367 -7.48 12.37 -14.04
CA VAL A 367 -8.37 13.25 -14.79
C VAL A 367 -9.80 13.16 -14.24
N SER A 368 -10.28 11.96 -13.93
CA SER A 368 -11.61 11.77 -13.32
C SER A 368 -11.70 12.46 -11.94
N VAL A 369 -10.63 12.39 -11.12
CA VAL A 369 -10.56 13.10 -9.83
C VAL A 369 -10.59 14.61 -10.02
N VAL A 370 -9.83 15.14 -10.99
CA VAL A 370 -9.83 16.58 -11.31
C VAL A 370 -11.23 17.04 -11.75
N ILE A 371 -11.89 16.30 -12.63
CA ILE A 371 -13.26 16.58 -13.07
C ILE A 371 -14.21 16.58 -11.87
N GLY A 372 -14.10 15.58 -10.99
CA GLY A 372 -14.92 15.47 -9.79
C GLY A 372 -14.76 16.68 -8.86
N TYR A 373 -13.56 17.05 -8.52
CA TYR A 373 -13.30 18.22 -7.69
C TYR A 373 -13.67 19.55 -8.37
N ALA A 374 -13.52 19.66 -9.69
CA ALA A 374 -13.96 20.84 -10.45
C ALA A 374 -15.49 21.00 -10.37
N ILE A 375 -16.25 19.91 -10.48
CA ILE A 375 -17.70 19.94 -10.32
C ILE A 375 -18.08 20.32 -8.87
N LEU A 376 -17.38 19.77 -7.86
CA LEU A 376 -17.59 20.11 -6.45
C LEU A 376 -17.31 21.60 -6.20
N CYS A 377 -16.22 22.14 -6.74
CA CYS A 377 -15.91 23.57 -6.66
C CYS A 377 -16.96 24.43 -7.35
N ALA A 378 -17.46 24.04 -8.53
CA ALA A 378 -18.44 24.78 -9.29
C ALA A 378 -19.84 24.76 -8.66
N LYS A 379 -20.18 23.68 -7.94
CA LYS A 379 -21.47 23.46 -7.30
C LYS A 379 -21.45 23.66 -5.77
N ALA A 380 -20.41 24.29 -5.23
CA ALA A 380 -20.26 24.49 -3.79
C ALA A 380 -21.45 25.17 -3.09
N GLY A 381 -22.44 25.65 -3.83
CA GLY A 381 -23.70 26.19 -3.32
C GLY A 381 -24.91 25.25 -3.39
N ASN A 382 -24.82 24.10 -4.09
CA ASN A 382 -25.95 23.15 -4.25
C ASN A 382 -25.50 21.73 -3.86
N ILE A 383 -25.88 21.30 -2.69
CA ILE A 383 -25.30 20.15 -1.97
C ILE A 383 -25.83 18.80 -2.47
N GLU A 384 -27.08 18.76 -3.00
CA GLU A 384 -27.78 17.47 -3.26
C GLU A 384 -27.25 16.65 -4.44
N ASP A 385 -26.53 17.26 -5.41
CA ASP A 385 -26.10 16.61 -6.65
C ASP A 385 -24.68 16.00 -6.63
N ASN A 386 -23.96 16.03 -5.51
CA ASN A 386 -22.50 15.87 -5.48
C ASN A 386 -21.97 14.46 -5.19
N ILE A 387 -22.82 13.48 -4.90
CA ILE A 387 -22.40 12.17 -4.37
C ILE A 387 -21.67 11.28 -5.40
N GLY A 388 -21.90 11.47 -6.69
CA GLY A 388 -21.49 10.51 -7.73
C GLY A 388 -20.07 10.65 -8.29
N VAL A 389 -19.37 11.77 -8.07
CA VAL A 389 -18.19 12.13 -8.88
C VAL A 389 -16.83 11.87 -8.21
N CYS A 390 -16.80 11.64 -6.90
CA CYS A 390 -15.55 11.66 -6.11
C CYS A 390 -14.65 10.40 -6.21
N TYR A 391 -14.99 9.34 -6.98
CA TYR A 391 -14.44 8.01 -6.71
C TYR A 391 -13.72 7.27 -7.83
N PHE A 392 -13.30 7.93 -8.89
CA PHE A 392 -12.42 7.29 -9.86
C PHE A 392 -10.97 7.70 -9.62
N ALA A 393 -10.21 6.87 -9.01
CA ALA A 393 -8.77 6.73 -9.17
C ALA A 393 -8.02 6.28 -7.92
N LYS A 394 -7.46 5.14 -8.02
CA LYS A 394 -6.26 4.78 -7.27
C LYS A 394 -5.49 3.68 -7.97
N ARG A 395 -4.26 3.92 -8.33
CA ARG A 395 -3.17 2.93 -8.28
C ARG A 395 -1.84 3.55 -8.70
N ALA A 396 -0.86 3.25 -8.02
CA ALA A 396 0.18 2.26 -7.85
C ALA A 396 1.59 2.84 -7.97
N ILE A 397 2.46 2.38 -7.12
CA ILE A 397 3.88 2.08 -7.32
C ILE A 397 4.89 3.14 -6.89
N SER A 398 5.54 2.83 -5.78
CA SER A 398 6.96 2.89 -5.44
C SER A 398 7.15 2.95 -3.94
N ILE A 399 7.64 1.96 -3.41
CA ILE A 399 7.15 1.14 -2.32
C ILE A 399 7.61 1.57 -0.92
N ALA A 400 8.67 2.28 -0.66
CA ALA A 400 9.06 2.67 0.69
C ALA A 400 9.15 4.19 0.86
N TYR A 401 9.81 4.87 -0.06
CA TYR A 401 9.96 6.33 0.00
C TYR A 401 8.65 7.06 -0.30
N LEU A 402 7.84 6.53 -1.22
CA LEU A 402 6.54 7.08 -1.58
C LEU A 402 5.47 6.88 -0.49
N ILE A 403 5.64 5.88 0.38
CA ILE A 403 4.72 5.66 1.50
C ILE A 403 4.90 6.74 2.56
N CYS A 404 6.14 7.03 2.96
CA CYS A 404 6.43 8.15 3.87
C CYS A 404 5.91 9.47 3.29
N ALA A 405 6.13 9.70 1.99
CA ALA A 405 5.62 10.86 1.30
C ALA A 405 4.08 10.88 1.22
N GLY A 406 3.43 9.71 1.05
CA GLY A 406 1.98 9.57 1.10
C GLY A 406 1.39 9.95 2.46
N ASN A 407 2.07 9.59 3.54
CA ASN A 407 1.66 9.94 4.90
C ASN A 407 1.81 11.44 5.20
N ILE A 408 2.80 12.13 4.59
CA ILE A 408 2.85 13.61 4.59
C ILE A 408 1.60 14.18 3.92
N GLY A 409 1.08 13.55 2.86
CA GLY A 409 -0.20 13.91 2.26
C GLY A 409 -1.37 13.81 3.25
N GLY A 410 -1.34 12.86 4.17
CA GLY A 410 -2.31 12.74 5.27
C GLY A 410 -2.22 13.90 6.26
N LEU A 411 -1.00 14.33 6.59
CA LEU A 411 -0.77 15.51 7.44
C LEU A 411 -1.34 16.78 6.79
N ILE A 412 -1.06 17.02 5.51
CA ILE A 412 -1.60 18.15 4.76
C ILE A 412 -3.14 18.03 4.66
N GLY A 413 -3.63 16.84 4.30
CA GLY A 413 -5.05 16.57 4.10
C GLY A 413 -5.92 16.80 5.32
N SER A 414 -5.37 16.69 6.55
CA SER A 414 -6.12 16.94 7.79
C SER A 414 -6.43 18.42 8.02
N TYR A 415 -5.78 19.36 7.34
CA TYR A 415 -5.99 20.80 7.53
C TYR A 415 -6.73 21.51 6.39
N ILE A 416 -6.95 20.84 5.24
CA ILE A 416 -7.56 21.54 4.08
C ILE A 416 -9.09 21.65 4.16
N TYR A 417 -9.78 20.80 4.95
CA TYR A 417 -11.21 20.92 5.19
C TYR A 417 -11.46 21.69 6.50
N ILE A 418 -11.78 22.96 6.38
CA ILE A 418 -11.93 23.90 7.48
C ILE A 418 -13.39 23.87 7.96
N ASP A 419 -13.64 23.60 9.24
CA ASP A 419 -15.00 23.46 9.77
C ASP A 419 -15.85 24.73 9.64
N SER A 420 -15.23 25.93 9.66
CA SER A 420 -15.93 27.20 9.42
C SER A 420 -16.47 27.38 8.01
N GLU A 421 -16.00 26.56 7.06
CA GLU A 421 -16.47 26.56 5.66
C GLU A 421 -17.59 25.55 5.42
N ALA A 422 -18.01 24.78 6.43
CA ALA A 422 -19.10 23.84 6.28
C ALA A 422 -20.40 24.55 5.88
N PRO A 423 -21.24 23.97 5.02
CA PRO A 423 -21.09 22.64 4.40
C PRO A 423 -20.39 22.64 3.04
N SER A 424 -20.00 23.79 2.49
CA SER A 424 -19.52 23.93 1.10
C SER A 424 -18.02 23.66 0.90
N TYR A 425 -17.20 23.77 1.97
CA TYR A 425 -15.75 23.48 1.97
C TYR A 425 -14.95 23.95 0.75
N PRO A 426 -15.04 25.20 0.27
CA PRO A 426 -14.41 25.65 -0.97
C PRO A 426 -12.88 25.50 -0.93
N THR A 427 -12.23 25.79 0.21
CA THR A 427 -10.79 25.64 0.38
C THR A 427 -10.39 24.16 0.27
N GLY A 428 -11.13 23.26 0.91
CA GLY A 428 -10.86 21.81 0.87
C GLY A 428 -10.94 21.25 -0.54
N TYR A 429 -12.00 21.56 -1.26
CA TYR A 429 -12.18 21.11 -2.64
C TYR A 429 -11.17 21.78 -3.61
N GLY A 430 -10.91 23.07 -3.45
CA GLY A 430 -9.95 23.81 -4.26
C GLY A 430 -8.52 23.31 -4.10
N CYS A 431 -8.06 23.07 -2.89
CA CYS A 431 -6.76 22.48 -2.61
C CYS A 431 -6.66 21.06 -3.18
N SER A 432 -7.68 20.21 -3.00
CA SER A 432 -7.72 18.87 -3.54
C SER A 432 -7.65 18.86 -5.06
N LEU A 433 -8.35 19.77 -5.73
CA LEU A 433 -8.29 19.98 -7.17
C LEU A 433 -6.88 20.36 -7.63
N ALA A 434 -6.24 21.31 -6.95
CA ALA A 434 -4.90 21.79 -7.26
C ALA A 434 -3.87 20.64 -7.14
N PHE A 435 -3.90 19.87 -6.05
CA PHE A 435 -3.03 18.72 -5.88
C PHE A 435 -3.26 17.65 -6.96
N ALA A 436 -4.51 17.32 -7.29
CA ALA A 436 -4.82 16.35 -8.33
C ALA A 436 -4.31 16.81 -9.72
N ALA A 437 -4.49 18.08 -10.06
CA ALA A 437 -3.99 18.65 -11.33
C ALA A 437 -2.46 18.64 -11.42
N THR A 438 -1.75 19.00 -10.34
CA THR A 438 -0.27 18.96 -10.31
C THR A 438 0.26 17.55 -10.51
N GLY A 439 -0.43 16.52 -10.05
CA GLY A 439 -0.04 15.13 -10.28
C GLY A 439 -0.11 14.69 -11.74
N ILE A 440 -1.12 15.16 -12.48
CA ILE A 440 -1.21 14.90 -13.93
C ILE A 440 -0.03 15.55 -14.64
N VAL A 441 0.27 16.80 -14.33
CA VAL A 441 1.41 17.52 -14.91
C VAL A 441 2.73 16.81 -14.57
N ALA A 442 2.91 16.38 -13.32
CA ALA A 442 4.11 15.66 -12.91
C ALA A 442 4.26 14.32 -13.64
N ALA A 443 3.19 13.53 -13.76
CA ALA A 443 3.20 12.24 -14.42
C ALA A 443 3.53 12.39 -15.94
N VAL A 444 2.84 13.27 -16.64
CA VAL A 444 3.08 13.53 -18.09
C VAL A 444 4.48 14.07 -18.33
N SER A 445 4.98 14.97 -17.46
CA SER A 445 6.32 15.53 -17.57
C SER A 445 7.39 14.44 -17.35
N LEU A 446 7.20 13.58 -16.35
CA LEU A 446 8.10 12.46 -16.07
C LEU A 446 8.21 11.54 -17.29
N GLU A 447 7.08 11.13 -17.87
CA GLU A 447 7.08 10.24 -19.04
C GLU A 447 7.77 10.89 -20.24
N GLY A 448 7.47 12.16 -20.52
CA GLY A 448 8.14 12.90 -21.58
C GLY A 448 9.67 12.95 -21.42
N LEU A 449 10.13 13.13 -20.19
CA LEU A 449 11.56 13.12 -19.86
C LEU A 449 12.18 11.72 -19.97
N LEU A 450 11.47 10.66 -19.56
CA LEU A 450 11.92 9.28 -19.71
C LEU A 450 11.96 8.86 -21.19
N MET A 451 10.96 9.24 -21.99
CA MET A 451 10.96 9.04 -23.44
C MET A 451 12.16 9.73 -24.10
N ARG A 452 12.46 10.98 -23.69
CA ARG A 452 13.64 11.71 -24.18
C ARG A 452 14.93 11.00 -23.78
N SER A 453 15.04 10.51 -22.55
CA SER A 453 16.19 9.74 -22.07
C SER A 453 16.38 8.46 -22.88
N ASN A 454 15.30 7.70 -23.12
CA ASN A 454 15.35 6.51 -23.98
C ASN A 454 15.81 6.82 -25.42
N LYS A 455 15.37 7.95 -26.00
CA LYS A 455 15.83 8.37 -27.34
C LYS A 455 17.32 8.71 -27.36
N ILE A 456 17.83 9.37 -26.31
CA ILE A 456 19.25 9.71 -26.20
C ILE A 456 20.07 8.41 -26.01
N ASN A 457 19.64 7.51 -25.15
CA ASN A 457 20.31 6.25 -24.92
C ASN A 457 20.35 5.36 -26.18
N ALA A 458 19.26 5.37 -26.98
CA ALA A 458 19.20 4.61 -28.24
C ALA A 458 20.10 5.15 -29.36
N GLN A 459 20.70 6.33 -29.20
CA GLN A 459 21.65 6.88 -30.18
C GLN A 459 23.08 6.32 -30.05
N MET A 460 23.38 5.69 -28.90
CA MET A 460 24.68 5.04 -28.67
C MET A 460 24.55 3.54 -28.85
N THR A 461 25.47 2.96 -29.60
CA THR A 461 25.54 1.49 -29.72
C THR A 461 26.13 0.88 -28.45
N GLU A 462 25.78 -0.37 -28.16
CA GLU A 462 26.31 -1.08 -26.98
C GLU A 462 27.84 -1.14 -27.00
N GLU A 463 28.45 -1.31 -28.19
CA GLU A 463 29.91 -1.34 -28.39
C GLU A 463 30.57 0.01 -28.03
N GLU A 464 29.95 1.13 -28.43
CA GLU A 464 30.44 2.48 -28.10
C GLU A 464 30.35 2.77 -26.60
N VAL A 465 29.28 2.29 -25.95
CA VAL A 465 29.11 2.47 -24.49
C VAL A 465 30.12 1.63 -23.71
N ARG A 466 30.35 0.38 -24.09
CA ARG A 466 31.34 -0.52 -23.45
C ARG A 466 32.78 -0.09 -23.73
N ALA A 467 33.05 0.57 -24.85
CA ALA A 467 34.36 1.19 -25.12
C ALA A 467 34.63 2.41 -24.23
N LYS A 468 33.57 3.11 -23.80
CA LYS A 468 33.66 4.36 -23.03
C LYS A 468 33.60 4.17 -21.52
N PHE A 469 32.93 3.13 -21.06
CA PHE A 469 32.69 2.86 -19.63
C PHE A 469 33.03 1.41 -19.34
N SER A 470 33.77 1.15 -18.24
CA SER A 470 34.00 -0.21 -17.75
C SER A 470 32.69 -0.83 -17.22
N ASP A 471 32.60 -2.18 -17.26
CA ASP A 471 31.41 -2.89 -16.78
C ASP A 471 31.12 -2.60 -15.30
N GLU A 472 32.13 -2.45 -14.46
CA GLU A 472 31.97 -2.00 -13.07
C GLU A 472 31.31 -0.63 -12.96
N LYS A 473 31.72 0.32 -13.82
CA LYS A 473 31.17 1.67 -13.83
C LYS A 473 29.72 1.69 -14.34
N LEU A 474 29.40 0.88 -15.35
CA LEU A 474 28.03 0.71 -15.86
C LEU A 474 27.12 0.10 -14.77
N HIS A 475 27.63 -0.85 -13.99
CA HIS A 475 26.90 -1.43 -12.86
C HIS A 475 26.65 -0.42 -11.74
N GLN A 476 27.64 0.42 -11.42
CA GLN A 476 27.49 1.50 -10.42
C GLN A 476 26.53 2.60 -10.86
N MET A 477 26.41 2.86 -12.16
CA MET A 477 25.48 3.85 -12.72
C MET A 477 24.01 3.42 -12.61
N GLY A 478 23.73 2.12 -12.52
CA GLY A 478 22.39 1.58 -12.41
C GLY A 478 21.45 2.07 -13.52
N ASP A 479 20.33 2.69 -13.17
CA ASP A 479 19.37 3.25 -14.13
C ASP A 479 19.84 4.50 -14.87
N ARG A 480 20.97 5.09 -14.49
CA ARG A 480 21.66 6.18 -15.21
C ARG A 480 22.60 5.66 -16.30
N SER A 481 22.76 4.34 -16.44
CA SER A 481 23.57 3.74 -17.49
C SER A 481 22.97 4.04 -18.87
N PRO A 482 23.78 4.40 -19.89
CA PRO A 482 23.30 4.55 -21.26
C PRO A 482 22.69 3.28 -21.86
N LEU A 483 23.01 2.12 -21.31
CA LEU A 483 22.42 0.82 -21.70
C LEU A 483 21.05 0.59 -21.09
N TYR A 484 20.65 1.40 -20.09
CA TYR A 484 19.37 1.22 -19.41
C TYR A 484 18.22 1.80 -20.25
N LYS A 485 17.19 0.98 -20.48
CA LYS A 485 15.95 1.39 -21.13
C LYS A 485 14.84 1.50 -20.09
N TYR A 486 14.29 2.68 -19.92
CA TYR A 486 13.13 2.90 -19.05
C TYR A 486 11.89 2.26 -19.67
N HIS A 487 11.15 1.46 -18.90
CA HIS A 487 9.81 1.01 -19.26
C HIS A 487 8.82 2.15 -19.03
N LEU A 488 8.07 2.51 -20.06
CA LEU A 488 7.13 3.65 -20.11
C LEU A 488 5.74 3.24 -19.61
#